data_67fa971feb8c9d209dfc780c3bff0483
#
_entry.id   67fa971feb8c9d209dfc780c3bff0483
#
_cell.length_a   1.000
_cell.length_b   1.000
_cell.length_c   1.000
_cell.angle_alpha   90.00
_cell.angle_beta   90.00
_cell.angle_gamma   90.00
#
_symmetry.space_group_name_H-M   'P 1'
#
loop_
_entity.id
_entity.type
_entity.pdbx_description
1 polymer ?
#
loop_
_entity_poly.entity_id
_entity_poly.type
_entity_poly.pdbx_seq_one_letter_code
_entity_poly.pdbx_strand_id
1 'polypeptide(L)'
;MWSMSEDLHPDTHAELEEVERKVERELEPGIRGVGIAGALLVLIVAMLLPHTGGASGWDVLLLDASARAEDIRLPSRLFVGGAVLFTVVVSALALLTRRWALAWVAAAGSGLTSLFGLLAVWSRQTVGIGATGAGPGAGLILTWIVVLVVTFHWLRLVWTQVPSSRRQREEEFIPKLLLDD
;
A
#
# COMPACT_ATOMS: atom_id res chain seq x y z
N MET A 1 -55.57 -16.08 3.09
CA MET A 1 -54.45 -15.56 3.88
C MET A 1 -53.24 -16.30 3.35
N TRP A 2 -52.53 -15.66 2.42
CA TRP A 2 -51.51 -16.31 1.61
C TRP A 2 -50.17 -16.30 2.36
N SER A 3 -49.67 -17.48 2.65
CA SER A 3 -48.32 -17.70 3.15
C SER A 3 -47.37 -17.63 1.94
N MET A 4 -46.76 -16.48 1.70
CA MET A 4 -45.85 -16.20 0.58
C MET A 4 -44.38 -16.11 1.07
N SER A 5 -43.99 -17.00 1.98
CA SER A 5 -42.69 -16.96 2.60
C SER A 5 -41.90 -18.28 2.58
N GLU A 6 -42.32 -19.28 1.79
CA GLU A 6 -41.71 -20.63 1.88
C GLU A 6 -41.04 -21.15 0.60
N ASP A 7 -40.98 -20.40 -0.50
CA ASP A 7 -40.37 -20.87 -1.75
C ASP A 7 -39.14 -20.06 -2.19
N LEU A 8 -38.30 -19.67 -1.23
CA LEU A 8 -36.94 -19.29 -1.60
C LEU A 8 -36.13 -20.57 -1.77
N HIS A 9 -35.99 -21.01 -3.03
CA HIS A 9 -35.20 -22.17 -3.42
C HIS A 9 -33.83 -22.12 -2.77
N PRO A 10 -33.29 -23.26 -2.27
CA PRO A 10 -31.95 -23.32 -1.68
C PRO A 10 -30.85 -22.82 -2.62
N ASP A 11 -31.09 -22.84 -3.95
CA ASP A 11 -30.18 -22.32 -4.96
C ASP A 11 -30.07 -20.79 -4.90
N THR A 12 -31.14 -20.06 -4.56
CA THR A 12 -31.09 -18.59 -4.43
C THR A 12 -30.30 -18.13 -3.20
N HIS A 13 -30.29 -18.89 -2.10
CA HIS A 13 -29.44 -18.60 -0.95
C HIS A 13 -27.97 -18.83 -1.27
N ALA A 14 -27.64 -19.89 -2.00
CA ALA A 14 -26.26 -20.16 -2.43
C ALA A 14 -25.74 -19.10 -3.41
N GLU A 15 -26.59 -18.64 -4.33
CA GLU A 15 -26.27 -17.56 -5.26
C GLU A 15 -26.08 -16.22 -4.55
N LEU A 16 -26.92 -15.90 -3.55
CA LEU A 16 -26.79 -14.68 -2.74
C LEU A 16 -25.52 -14.71 -1.91
N GLU A 17 -25.18 -15.84 -1.28
CA GLU A 17 -23.94 -15.99 -0.54
C GLU A 17 -22.70 -15.91 -1.43
N GLU A 18 -22.78 -16.39 -2.68
CA GLU A 18 -21.69 -16.27 -3.65
C GLU A 18 -21.52 -14.83 -4.11
N VAL A 19 -22.62 -14.10 -4.35
CA VAL A 19 -22.59 -12.67 -4.71
C VAL A 19 -22.09 -11.83 -3.53
N GLU A 20 -22.55 -12.06 -2.30
CA GLU A 20 -22.04 -11.39 -1.10
C GLU A 20 -20.54 -11.65 -0.91
N ARG A 21 -20.09 -12.89 -1.05
CA ARG A 21 -18.67 -13.27 -0.95
C ARG A 21 -17.81 -12.65 -2.04
N LYS A 22 -18.40 -12.35 -3.21
CA LYS A 22 -17.75 -11.70 -4.33
C LYS A 22 -17.64 -10.19 -4.12
N VAL A 23 -18.70 -9.56 -3.59
CA VAL A 23 -18.74 -8.14 -3.23
C VAL A 23 -17.79 -7.85 -2.04
N GLU A 24 -17.72 -8.73 -1.05
CA GLU A 24 -16.76 -8.60 0.09
C GLU A 24 -15.28 -8.63 -0.33
N ARG A 25 -14.96 -9.16 -1.50
CA ARG A 25 -13.57 -9.22 -2.02
C ARG A 25 -13.16 -8.00 -2.84
N GLU A 26 -14.10 -7.13 -3.18
CA GLU A 26 -13.83 -5.95 -3.98
C GLU A 26 -13.53 -4.74 -3.09
N LEU A 27 -12.39 -4.10 -3.36
CA LEU A 27 -12.03 -2.82 -2.76
C LEU A 27 -12.86 -1.71 -3.41
N GLU A 28 -13.59 -0.95 -2.60
CA GLU A 28 -14.14 0.34 -3.03
C GLU A 28 -13.20 1.48 -2.59
N PRO A 29 -12.21 1.83 -3.42
CA PRO A 29 -11.20 2.82 -3.02
C PRO A 29 -11.76 4.24 -2.86
N GLY A 30 -12.92 4.54 -3.49
CA GLY A 30 -13.57 5.83 -3.39
C GLY A 30 -12.61 7.01 -3.53
N ILE A 31 -12.85 8.10 -2.79
CA ILE A 31 -12.00 9.31 -2.77
C ILE A 31 -10.58 9.04 -2.26
N ARG A 32 -10.39 8.00 -1.45
CA ARG A 32 -9.06 7.60 -0.94
C ARG A 32 -8.19 7.00 -2.03
N GLY A 33 -8.79 6.29 -2.98
CA GLY A 33 -8.08 5.79 -4.16
C GLY A 33 -7.54 6.89 -5.03
N VAL A 34 -8.30 7.99 -5.17
CA VAL A 34 -7.83 9.19 -5.89
C VAL A 34 -6.63 9.81 -5.16
N GLY A 35 -6.65 9.86 -3.82
CA GLY A 35 -5.52 10.34 -3.02
C GLY A 35 -4.26 9.48 -3.22
N ILE A 36 -4.41 8.16 -3.22
CA ILE A 36 -3.29 7.23 -3.50
C ILE A 36 -2.78 7.46 -4.92
N ALA A 37 -3.65 7.50 -5.93
CA ALA A 37 -3.24 7.72 -7.32
C ALA A 37 -2.48 9.05 -7.51
N GLY A 38 -2.95 10.13 -6.88
CA GLY A 38 -2.26 11.41 -6.86
C GLY A 38 -0.87 11.31 -6.22
N ALA A 39 -0.76 10.63 -5.08
CA ALA A 39 0.51 10.40 -4.40
C ALA A 39 1.49 9.57 -5.27
N LEU A 40 1.01 8.58 -6.03
CA LEU A 40 1.85 7.82 -6.96
C LEU A 40 2.44 8.72 -8.07
N LEU A 41 1.65 9.65 -8.60
CA LEU A 41 2.15 10.62 -9.58
C LEU A 41 3.24 11.52 -8.98
N VAL A 42 3.02 12.02 -7.76
CA VAL A 42 4.03 12.82 -7.04
C VAL A 42 5.29 12.01 -6.80
N LEU A 43 5.17 10.71 -6.48
CA LEU A 43 6.34 9.84 -6.30
C LEU A 43 7.14 9.68 -7.59
N ILE A 44 6.47 9.46 -8.72
CA ILE A 44 7.14 9.35 -10.03
C ILE A 44 7.92 10.64 -10.35
N VAL A 45 7.31 11.79 -10.07
CA VAL A 45 8.00 13.08 -10.25
C VAL A 45 9.17 13.24 -9.27
N ALA A 46 9.00 12.83 -8.00
CA ALA A 46 10.07 12.87 -7.00
C ALA A 46 11.27 12.02 -7.40
N MET A 47 11.07 10.92 -8.15
CA MET A 47 12.13 10.07 -8.68
C MET A 47 13.01 10.78 -9.73
N LEU A 48 12.54 11.86 -10.36
CA LEU A 48 13.33 12.67 -11.28
C LEU A 48 14.25 13.65 -10.54
N LEU A 49 13.99 13.93 -9.27
CA LEU A 49 14.80 14.83 -8.47
C LEU A 49 16.07 14.14 -7.96
N PRO A 50 17.13 14.92 -7.65
CA PRO A 50 18.36 14.38 -7.08
C PRO A 50 18.10 13.68 -5.75
N HIS A 51 18.46 12.39 -5.67
CA HIS A 51 18.38 11.59 -4.45
C HIS A 51 19.65 11.70 -3.61
N THR A 52 20.80 11.80 -4.29
CA THR A 52 22.11 11.96 -3.64
C THR A 52 23.06 12.61 -4.66
N GLY A 53 23.65 13.74 -4.31
CA GLY A 53 24.51 14.47 -5.22
C GLY A 53 23.82 14.78 -6.54
N GLY A 54 24.40 14.34 -7.67
CA GLY A 54 23.79 14.45 -8.99
C GLY A 54 22.90 13.29 -9.40
N ALA A 55 22.85 12.20 -8.63
CA ALA A 55 22.09 11.00 -8.98
C ALA A 55 20.61 11.15 -8.63
N SER A 56 19.74 10.98 -9.63
CA SER A 56 18.27 10.91 -9.46
C SER A 56 17.82 9.54 -8.92
N GLY A 57 16.56 9.41 -8.55
CA GLY A 57 15.99 8.11 -8.12
C GLY A 57 16.05 7.07 -9.24
N TRP A 58 15.89 7.46 -10.50
CA TRP A 58 16.00 6.55 -11.64
C TRP A 58 17.42 6.05 -11.85
N ASP A 59 18.44 6.92 -11.67
CA ASP A 59 19.84 6.54 -11.74
C ASP A 59 20.19 5.51 -10.69
N VAL A 60 19.65 5.69 -9.45
CA VAL A 60 19.80 4.73 -8.35
C VAL A 60 19.16 3.40 -8.69
N LEU A 61 17.95 3.40 -9.28
CA LEU A 61 17.22 2.20 -9.66
C LEU A 61 17.97 1.40 -10.73
N LEU A 62 18.45 2.11 -11.78
CA LEU A 62 19.12 1.52 -12.92
C LEU A 62 20.61 1.25 -12.69
N LEU A 63 21.17 1.69 -11.55
CA LEU A 63 22.58 1.58 -11.21
C LEU A 63 23.48 2.23 -12.26
N ASP A 64 23.05 3.39 -12.75
CA ASP A 64 23.77 4.15 -13.78
C ASP A 64 25.14 4.65 -13.28
N ALA A 65 25.93 5.23 -14.20
CA ALA A 65 27.27 5.75 -13.92
C ALA A 65 27.25 6.83 -12.81
N SER A 66 26.24 7.72 -12.81
CA SER A 66 26.03 8.74 -11.79
C SER A 66 25.77 8.14 -10.40
N ALA A 67 24.96 7.08 -10.33
CA ALA A 67 24.70 6.38 -9.08
C ALA A 67 25.94 5.64 -8.52
N ARG A 68 26.77 5.11 -9.43
CA ARG A 68 28.03 4.45 -9.04
C ARG A 68 29.09 5.45 -8.54
N ALA A 69 29.14 6.64 -9.14
CA ALA A 69 30.04 7.69 -8.74
C ALA A 69 29.75 8.21 -7.30
N GLU A 70 28.49 8.17 -6.86
CA GLU A 70 28.05 8.61 -5.55
C GLU A 70 28.16 7.52 -4.45
N ASP A 71 28.77 6.36 -4.74
CA ASP A 71 28.91 5.21 -3.82
C ASP A 71 27.59 4.89 -3.08
N ILE A 72 26.54 4.63 -3.84
CA ILE A 72 25.19 4.41 -3.29
C ILE A 72 25.12 3.11 -2.53
N ARG A 73 24.86 3.20 -1.23
CA ARG A 73 24.79 2.09 -0.30
C ARG A 73 23.51 1.27 -0.48
N LEU A 74 23.54 0.02 -0.03
CA LEU A 74 22.45 -0.94 -0.14
C LEU A 74 21.09 -0.40 0.36
N PRO A 75 20.96 0.34 1.48
CA PRO A 75 19.67 0.86 1.94
C PRO A 75 18.98 1.77 0.93
N SER A 76 19.74 2.63 0.24
CA SER A 76 19.16 3.52 -0.80
C SER A 76 18.65 2.74 -2.00
N ARG A 77 19.32 1.67 -2.40
CA ARG A 77 18.87 0.79 -3.49
C ARG A 77 17.60 0.03 -3.13
N LEU A 78 17.55 -0.55 -1.93
CA LEU A 78 16.37 -1.25 -1.43
C LEU A 78 15.18 -0.31 -1.28
N PHE A 79 15.43 0.93 -0.82
CA PHE A 79 14.41 1.95 -0.71
C PHE A 79 13.82 2.30 -2.08
N VAL A 80 14.65 2.66 -3.06
CA VAL A 80 14.19 3.06 -4.40
C VAL A 80 13.51 1.89 -5.11
N GLY A 81 14.10 0.68 -5.06
CA GLY A 81 13.49 -0.53 -5.61
C GLY A 81 12.15 -0.86 -4.96
N GLY A 82 12.05 -0.77 -3.64
CA GLY A 82 10.82 -0.95 -2.89
C GLY A 82 9.76 0.11 -3.20
N ALA A 83 10.17 1.37 -3.35
CA ALA A 83 9.27 2.48 -3.72
C ALA A 83 8.64 2.24 -5.09
N VAL A 84 9.42 1.81 -6.08
CA VAL A 84 8.88 1.49 -7.41
C VAL A 84 8.02 0.23 -7.35
N LEU A 85 8.51 -0.85 -6.76
CA LEU A 85 7.80 -2.14 -6.77
C LEU A 85 6.51 -2.08 -5.94
N PHE A 86 6.61 -1.76 -4.65
CA PHE A 86 5.45 -1.86 -3.74
C PHE A 86 4.59 -0.59 -3.76
N THR A 87 5.22 0.58 -3.75
CA THR A 87 4.46 1.83 -3.68
C THR A 87 3.89 2.22 -5.04
N VAL A 88 4.58 2.01 -6.17
CA VAL A 88 4.02 2.32 -7.49
C VAL A 88 3.30 1.11 -8.08
N VAL A 89 4.02 0.03 -8.40
CA VAL A 89 3.47 -1.07 -9.22
C VAL A 89 2.37 -1.83 -8.47
N VAL A 90 2.64 -2.30 -7.25
CA VAL A 90 1.65 -3.07 -6.49
C VAL A 90 0.46 -2.20 -6.11
N SER A 91 0.67 -0.93 -5.73
CA SER A 91 -0.44 -0.02 -5.43
C SER A 91 -1.29 0.30 -6.66
N ALA A 92 -0.69 0.53 -7.82
CA ALA A 92 -1.43 0.72 -9.07
C ALA A 92 -2.24 -0.54 -9.43
N LEU A 93 -1.63 -1.73 -9.32
CA LEU A 93 -2.34 -3.00 -9.54
C LEU A 93 -3.49 -3.19 -8.54
N ALA A 94 -3.29 -2.85 -7.26
CA ALA A 94 -4.34 -2.93 -6.25
C ALA A 94 -5.52 -2.03 -6.57
N LEU A 95 -5.27 -0.79 -7.03
CA LEU A 95 -6.30 0.16 -7.45
C LEU A 95 -7.04 -0.30 -8.72
N LEU A 96 -6.30 -0.83 -9.71
CA LEU A 96 -6.87 -1.27 -10.98
C LEU A 96 -7.68 -2.57 -10.85
N THR A 97 -7.14 -3.54 -10.11
CA THR A 97 -7.78 -4.87 -9.96
C THR A 97 -8.77 -4.93 -8.81
N ARG A 98 -8.78 -3.91 -7.95
CA ARG A 98 -9.62 -3.84 -6.73
C ARG A 98 -9.50 -5.07 -5.82
N ARG A 99 -8.38 -5.78 -5.87
CA ARG A 99 -8.16 -6.98 -5.06
C ARG A 99 -7.66 -6.62 -3.67
N TRP A 100 -8.38 -7.04 -2.66
CA TRP A 100 -8.03 -6.83 -1.25
C TRP A 100 -6.65 -7.39 -0.86
N ALA A 101 -6.28 -8.57 -1.40
CA ALA A 101 -4.96 -9.15 -1.16
C ALA A 101 -3.82 -8.24 -1.63
N LEU A 102 -3.98 -7.57 -2.79
CA LEU A 102 -2.97 -6.63 -3.30
C LEU A 102 -2.88 -5.36 -2.44
N ALA A 103 -3.99 -4.92 -1.84
CA ALA A 103 -3.97 -3.81 -0.90
C ALA A 103 -3.15 -4.12 0.36
N TRP A 104 -3.24 -5.35 0.89
CA TRP A 104 -2.39 -5.81 1.98
C TRP A 104 -0.92 -5.87 1.61
N VAL A 105 -0.61 -6.39 0.41
CA VAL A 105 0.78 -6.43 -0.10
C VAL A 105 1.31 -5.02 -0.30
N ALA A 106 0.49 -4.09 -0.84
CA ALA A 106 0.85 -2.68 -0.98
C ALA A 106 1.12 -2.03 0.39
N ALA A 107 0.24 -2.25 1.38
CA ALA A 107 0.39 -1.72 2.73
C ALA A 107 1.67 -2.24 3.41
N ALA A 108 1.87 -3.55 3.43
CA ALA A 108 3.03 -4.17 4.07
C ALA A 108 4.34 -3.82 3.34
N GLY A 109 4.34 -3.89 2.00
CA GLY A 109 5.51 -3.59 1.17
C GLY A 109 5.92 -2.13 1.24
N SER A 110 4.97 -1.18 1.18
CA SER A 110 5.26 0.24 1.35
C SER A 110 5.69 0.58 2.78
N GLY A 111 5.13 -0.10 3.79
CA GLY A 111 5.57 0.02 5.18
C GLY A 111 7.02 -0.41 5.36
N LEU A 112 7.40 -1.57 4.82
CA LEU A 112 8.80 -2.02 4.83
C LEU A 112 9.71 -1.06 4.06
N THR A 113 9.24 -0.55 2.92
CA THR A 113 9.96 0.46 2.12
C THR A 113 10.19 1.75 2.92
N SER A 114 9.24 2.17 3.75
CA SER A 114 9.39 3.34 4.64
C SER A 114 10.57 3.18 5.61
N LEU A 115 10.78 1.97 6.13
CA LEU A 115 11.92 1.67 7.01
C LEU A 115 13.24 1.77 6.24
N PHE A 116 13.30 1.24 5.02
CA PHE A 116 14.49 1.41 4.17
C PHE A 116 14.74 2.86 3.80
N GLY A 117 13.68 3.67 3.62
CA GLY A 117 13.79 5.12 3.41
C GLY A 117 14.44 5.83 4.59
N LEU A 118 14.03 5.51 5.81
CA LEU A 118 14.67 6.02 7.03
C LEU A 118 16.15 5.64 7.09
N LEU A 119 16.46 4.37 6.83
CA LEU A 119 17.85 3.88 6.81
C LEU A 119 18.65 4.54 5.68
N ALA A 120 18.05 4.79 4.52
CA ALA A 120 18.70 5.47 3.40
C ALA A 120 19.06 6.91 3.77
N VAL A 121 18.13 7.67 4.35
CA VAL A 121 18.39 9.04 4.82
C VAL A 121 19.47 9.03 5.90
N TRP A 122 19.34 8.16 6.90
CA TRP A 122 20.33 8.08 7.98
C TRP A 122 21.72 7.70 7.47
N SER A 123 21.82 6.72 6.57
CA SER A 123 23.12 6.31 6.01
C SER A 123 23.84 7.43 5.27
N ARG A 124 23.11 8.43 4.77
CA ARG A 124 23.66 9.61 4.09
C ARG A 124 23.99 10.74 5.05
N GLN A 125 23.37 10.81 6.22
CA GLN A 125 23.67 11.78 7.28
C GLN A 125 24.92 11.36 8.10
N THR A 126 25.21 10.06 8.19
CA THR A 126 26.33 9.51 8.96
C THR A 126 27.59 9.25 8.13
N VAL A 127 27.73 9.93 7.00
CA VAL A 127 28.97 9.90 6.20
C VAL A 127 30.07 10.56 7.02
N GLY A 128 31.14 9.81 7.35
CA GLY A 128 32.22 10.28 8.20
C GLY A 128 32.95 11.49 7.62
N ILE A 129 33.60 12.25 8.51
CA ILE A 129 34.42 13.41 8.13
C ILE A 129 35.50 12.94 7.14
N GLY A 130 35.47 13.46 5.91
CA GLY A 130 36.44 13.10 4.85
C GLY A 130 35.95 12.09 3.82
N ALA A 131 34.72 11.55 3.94
CA ALA A 131 34.14 10.73 2.89
C ALA A 131 33.51 11.60 1.79
N THR A 132 33.72 11.21 0.52
CA THR A 132 33.33 11.97 -0.68
C THR A 132 31.85 11.81 -1.07
N GLY A 133 30.98 11.40 -0.17
CA GLY A 133 29.55 11.19 -0.46
C GLY A 133 28.70 12.42 -0.17
N ALA A 134 27.85 12.81 -1.13
CA ALA A 134 26.83 13.84 -0.89
C ALA A 134 25.78 13.38 0.14
N GLY A 135 25.21 14.33 0.87
CA GLY A 135 24.10 14.10 1.81
C GLY A 135 22.80 13.64 1.11
N PRO A 136 21.72 13.42 1.90
CA PRO A 136 20.43 13.10 1.32
C PRO A 136 19.89 14.25 0.47
N GLY A 137 19.58 13.98 -0.80
CA GLY A 137 19.00 14.96 -1.71
C GLY A 137 17.51 15.17 -1.49
N ALA A 138 16.97 16.25 -2.07
CA ALA A 138 15.54 16.60 -1.97
C ALA A 138 14.64 15.48 -2.52
N GLY A 139 15.06 14.81 -3.62
CA GLY A 139 14.34 13.68 -4.19
C GLY A 139 14.20 12.52 -3.23
N LEU A 140 15.26 12.16 -2.50
CA LEU A 140 15.22 11.08 -1.51
C LEU A 140 14.23 11.38 -0.38
N ILE A 141 14.28 12.61 0.16
CA ILE A 141 13.42 13.03 1.26
C ILE A 141 11.96 13.08 0.80
N LEU A 142 11.67 13.68 -0.36
CA LEU A 142 10.33 13.79 -0.90
C LEU A 142 9.75 12.40 -1.20
N THR A 143 10.52 11.52 -1.84
CA THR A 143 10.10 10.14 -2.11
C THR A 143 9.77 9.42 -0.81
N TRP A 144 10.57 9.58 0.24
CA TRP A 144 10.31 8.96 1.54
C TRP A 144 9.02 9.47 2.18
N ILE A 145 8.79 10.80 2.15
CA ILE A 145 7.53 11.39 2.66
C ILE A 145 6.31 10.83 1.91
N VAL A 146 6.39 10.75 0.58
CA VAL A 146 5.30 10.22 -0.23
C VAL A 146 5.05 8.75 0.06
N VAL A 147 6.10 7.93 0.22
CA VAL A 147 5.96 6.52 0.62
C VAL A 147 5.26 6.40 1.97
N LEU A 148 5.59 7.24 2.96
CA LEU A 148 4.90 7.28 4.27
C LEU A 148 3.41 7.63 4.11
N VAL A 149 3.09 8.64 3.30
CA VAL A 149 1.71 9.05 3.03
C VAL A 149 0.92 7.90 2.37
N VAL A 150 1.47 7.25 1.36
CA VAL A 150 0.82 6.11 0.68
C VAL A 150 0.64 4.94 1.65
N THR A 151 1.65 4.63 2.46
CA THR A 151 1.56 3.57 3.50
C THR A 151 0.42 3.86 4.46
N PHE A 152 0.32 5.10 4.95
CA PHE A 152 -0.76 5.50 5.86
C PHE A 152 -2.14 5.36 5.20
N HIS A 153 -2.28 5.76 3.94
CA HIS A 153 -3.55 5.63 3.21
C HIS A 153 -3.94 4.16 3.02
N TRP A 154 -2.99 3.29 2.66
CA TRP A 154 -3.24 1.86 2.54
C TRP A 154 -3.62 1.21 3.87
N LEU A 155 -2.88 1.49 4.95
CA LEU A 155 -3.21 0.99 6.28
C LEU A 155 -4.63 1.41 6.68
N ARG A 156 -4.97 2.68 6.49
CA ARG A 156 -6.31 3.18 6.81
C ARG A 156 -7.39 2.53 5.94
N LEU A 157 -7.11 2.30 4.64
CA LEU A 157 -8.05 1.64 3.74
C LEU A 157 -8.29 0.19 4.16
N VAL A 158 -7.23 -0.55 4.42
CA VAL A 158 -7.29 -1.96 4.83
C VAL A 158 -8.00 -2.11 6.18
N TRP A 159 -7.74 -1.25 7.16
CA TRP A 159 -8.37 -1.33 8.48
C TRP A 159 -9.85 -0.96 8.48
N THR A 160 -10.28 -0.04 7.63
CA THR A 160 -11.71 0.34 7.55
C THR A 160 -12.54 -0.71 6.83
N GLN A 161 -11.92 -1.63 6.10
CA GLN A 161 -12.59 -2.71 5.38
C GLN A 161 -12.43 -4.09 6.05
N VAL A 162 -11.89 -4.16 7.28
CA VAL A 162 -11.97 -5.39 8.08
C VAL A 162 -13.47 -5.62 8.34
N PRO A 163 -14.07 -6.70 7.77
CA PRO A 163 -15.51 -6.86 7.77
C PRO A 163 -16.06 -6.90 9.18
N SER A 164 -17.22 -6.30 9.34
CA SER A 164 -18.13 -6.47 10.49
C SER A 164 -18.60 -7.92 10.68
N SER A 165 -18.02 -8.88 10.00
CA SER A 165 -18.30 -10.31 10.10
C SER A 165 -18.24 -10.86 11.53
N ARG A 166 -17.49 -10.23 12.44
CA ARG A 166 -17.60 -10.52 13.88
C ARG A 166 -18.90 -10.00 14.48
N ARG A 167 -19.34 -8.79 14.14
CA ARG A 167 -20.60 -8.23 14.64
C ARG A 167 -21.81 -8.99 14.11
N GLN A 168 -21.81 -9.36 12.84
CA GLN A 168 -22.88 -10.16 12.25
C GLN A 168 -22.98 -11.55 12.90
N ARG A 169 -21.87 -12.20 13.21
CA ARG A 169 -21.87 -13.48 13.96
C ARG A 169 -22.36 -13.33 15.40
N GLU A 170 -22.05 -12.23 16.06
CA GLU A 170 -22.53 -11.95 17.42
C GLU A 170 -24.03 -11.62 17.39
N GLU A 171 -24.52 -10.87 16.41
CA GLU A 171 -25.93 -10.56 16.22
C GLU A 171 -26.76 -11.79 15.81
N GLU A 172 -26.19 -12.73 15.09
CA GLU A 172 -26.83 -13.98 14.67
C GLU A 172 -26.85 -15.04 15.79
N PHE A 173 -25.91 -14.96 16.74
CA PHE A 173 -25.83 -15.89 17.86
C PHE A 173 -26.78 -15.56 19.03
N ILE A 174 -27.04 -14.26 19.25
CA ILE A 174 -27.88 -13.79 20.35
C ILE A 174 -29.36 -14.18 20.19
N PRO A 175 -30.00 -14.07 18.99
CA PRO A 175 -31.38 -14.47 18.83
C PRO A 175 -31.63 -15.98 18.98
N LYS A 176 -30.66 -16.82 18.60
CA LYS A 176 -30.81 -18.27 18.71
C LYS A 176 -30.79 -18.74 20.18
N LEU A 177 -30.00 -18.08 21.02
CA LEU A 177 -29.95 -18.39 22.46
C LEU A 177 -31.23 -17.96 23.21
N LEU A 178 -31.96 -16.97 22.71
CA LEU A 178 -33.20 -16.45 23.33
C LEU A 178 -34.47 -17.15 22.83
N LEU A 179 -34.37 -18.00 21.79
CA LEU A 179 -35.49 -18.74 21.22
C LEU A 179 -35.54 -20.22 21.69
N ASP A 180 -34.49 -20.69 22.35
CA ASP A 180 -34.38 -22.07 22.88
C ASP A 180 -34.78 -22.21 24.37
N ASP A 181 -35.29 -21.15 25.02
CA ASP A 181 -35.97 -21.16 26.34
C ASP A 181 -37.48 -20.97 26.16
#